data_0ca1adb818b69631d7a4215121973df3
#
_entry.id   0ca1adb818b69631d7a4215121973df3
#
_cell.length_a   1.000
_cell.length_b   1.000
_cell.length_c   1.000
_cell.angle_alpha   90.00
_cell.angle_beta   90.00
_cell.angle_gamma   90.00
#
_symmetry.space_group_name_H-M   'P 1'
#
loop_
_entity.id
_entity.type
_entity.pdbx_description
1 polymer ?
#
loop_
_entity_poly.entity_id
_entity_poly.type
_entity_poly.pdbx_seq_one_letter_code
_entity_poly.pdbx_strand_id
1 'polypeptide(L)'
;EEHARLALRNASSDVAQGNVGAGTGMTCFGFKGGIGTSSRQFELDSQKYHLGILALTNFGRAGDLVLPDGRMPSPGVPSQTEKGSVILVLATDVPMEHRQLK
;
A
#
# COMPACT_ATOMS: atom_id res chain seq x y z
N GLU A 1 -2.96 -23.28 -1.59
CA GLU A 1 -4.39 -23.21 -1.89
C GLU A 1 -5.19 -22.84 -0.62
N GLU A 2 -4.92 -23.45 0.53
CA GLU A 2 -5.62 -23.20 1.79
C GLU A 2 -5.43 -21.75 2.29
N HIS A 3 -4.23 -21.20 2.25
CA HIS A 3 -3.96 -19.80 2.66
C HIS A 3 -4.74 -18.79 1.83
N ALA A 4 -4.92 -19.02 0.54
CA ALA A 4 -5.72 -18.13 -0.31
C ALA A 4 -7.21 -18.19 0.07
N ARG A 5 -7.73 -19.39 0.36
CA ARG A 5 -9.11 -19.56 0.83
C ARG A 5 -9.35 -18.91 2.19
N LEU A 6 -8.38 -19.03 3.11
CA LEU A 6 -8.44 -18.37 4.41
C LEU A 6 -8.40 -16.85 4.26
N ALA A 7 -7.56 -16.31 3.39
CA ALA A 7 -7.50 -14.88 3.12
C ALA A 7 -8.85 -14.33 2.64
N LEU A 8 -9.50 -15.04 1.71
CA LEU A 8 -10.83 -14.66 1.22
C LEU A 8 -11.91 -14.75 2.31
N ARG A 9 -11.88 -15.80 3.14
CA ARG A 9 -12.85 -15.97 4.24
C ARG A 9 -12.69 -14.93 5.33
N ASN A 10 -11.46 -14.49 5.59
CA ASN A 10 -11.11 -13.54 6.63
C ASN A 10 -11.11 -12.09 6.13
N ALA A 11 -11.44 -11.85 4.86
CA ALA A 11 -11.54 -10.51 4.31
C ALA A 11 -12.61 -9.71 5.08
N SER A 12 -12.24 -8.52 5.49
CA SER A 12 -13.11 -7.61 6.24
C SER A 12 -12.83 -6.16 5.83
N SER A 13 -13.71 -5.26 6.22
CA SER A 13 -13.50 -3.81 6.04
C SER A 13 -12.44 -3.24 6.98
N ASP A 14 -12.11 -3.94 8.05
CA ASP A 14 -11.07 -3.55 8.99
C ASP A 14 -9.76 -4.26 8.60
N VAL A 15 -8.87 -3.51 7.94
CA VAL A 15 -7.61 -4.03 7.43
C VAL A 15 -6.47 -3.66 8.38
N ALA A 16 -5.84 -4.67 8.96
CA ALA A 16 -4.64 -4.47 9.78
C ALA A 16 -3.50 -3.89 8.91
N GLN A 17 -2.81 -2.88 9.42
CA GLN A 17 -1.76 -2.15 8.70
C GLN A 17 -0.40 -2.24 9.38
N GLY A 18 0.64 -1.86 8.66
CA GLY A 18 2.02 -1.82 9.14
C GLY A 18 2.70 -3.18 9.15
N ASN A 19 3.23 -3.56 10.30
CA ASN A 19 4.06 -4.75 10.49
C ASN A 19 3.20 -6.02 10.68
N VAL A 20 2.35 -6.33 9.72
CA VAL A 20 1.41 -7.45 9.74
C VAL A 20 1.51 -8.28 8.46
N GLY A 21 1.30 -9.57 8.55
CA GLY A 21 1.34 -10.47 7.40
C GLY A 21 2.62 -10.30 6.58
N ALA A 22 2.50 -10.08 5.29
CA ALA A 22 3.63 -9.83 4.39
C ALA A 22 4.40 -8.54 4.70
N GLY A 23 3.82 -7.62 5.46
CA GLY A 23 4.48 -6.39 5.92
C GLY A 23 5.46 -6.59 7.08
N THR A 24 5.49 -7.79 7.67
CA THR A 24 6.36 -8.09 8.81
C THR A 24 7.83 -7.95 8.44
N GLY A 25 8.55 -7.09 9.19
CA GLY A 25 9.98 -6.84 8.98
C GLY A 25 10.32 -5.94 7.80
N MET A 26 9.34 -5.43 7.06
CA MET A 26 9.58 -4.50 5.96
C MET A 26 10.02 -3.12 6.46
N THR A 27 10.89 -2.46 5.68
CA THR A 27 11.36 -1.11 5.95
C THR A 27 11.12 -0.20 4.76
N CYS A 28 10.87 1.09 5.02
CA CYS A 28 10.64 2.07 3.98
C CYS A 28 11.32 3.39 4.39
N PHE A 29 12.28 3.86 3.57
CA PHE A 29 13.10 5.05 3.85
C PHE A 29 13.81 5.02 5.23
N GLY A 30 14.15 3.83 5.72
CA GLY A 30 14.75 3.64 7.04
C GLY A 30 13.77 3.63 8.22
N PHE A 31 12.48 3.85 7.97
CA PHE A 31 11.39 3.65 8.92
C PHE A 31 10.81 2.24 8.81
N LYS A 32 9.92 1.87 9.72
CA LYS A 32 9.10 0.66 9.56
C LYS A 32 8.22 0.82 8.32
N GLY A 33 8.31 -0.13 7.40
CA GLY A 33 7.45 -0.26 6.24
C GLY A 33 6.25 -1.17 6.52
N GLY A 34 5.73 -1.79 5.48
CA GLY A 34 4.68 -2.81 5.55
C GLY A 34 3.40 -2.41 4.85
N ILE A 35 2.28 -2.88 5.37
CA ILE A 35 0.96 -2.72 4.75
C ILE A 35 0.38 -1.34 5.05
N GLY A 36 -0.08 -0.66 4.01
CA GLY A 36 -0.89 0.54 4.10
C GLY A 36 -2.09 0.44 3.17
N THR A 37 -3.21 1.03 3.56
CA THR A 37 -4.43 1.06 2.74
C THR A 37 -5.04 2.45 2.72
N SER A 38 -5.70 2.76 1.62
CA SER A 38 -6.51 3.97 1.50
C SER A 38 -7.66 3.70 0.52
N SER A 39 -8.74 4.44 0.67
CA SER A 39 -9.87 4.35 -0.25
C SER A 39 -10.47 5.72 -0.50
N ARG A 40 -11.17 5.83 -1.63
CA ARG A 40 -11.95 7.01 -2.02
C ARG A 40 -13.28 6.57 -2.59
N GLN A 41 -14.32 7.28 -2.23
CA GLN A 41 -15.60 7.28 -2.93
C GLN A 41 -15.62 8.48 -3.88
N PHE A 42 -16.07 8.28 -5.09
CA PHE A 42 -16.21 9.33 -6.09
C PHE A 42 -17.48 9.10 -6.92
N GLU A 43 -17.91 10.10 -7.63
CA GLU A 43 -19.09 10.05 -8.48
C GLU A 43 -18.67 10.14 -9.96
N LEU A 44 -19.26 9.26 -10.77
CA LEU A 44 -19.12 9.25 -12.22
C LEU A 44 -20.50 8.97 -12.82
N ASP A 45 -20.95 9.84 -13.73
CA ASP A 45 -22.27 9.74 -14.37
C ASP A 45 -23.43 9.56 -13.38
N SER A 46 -23.39 10.36 -12.28
CA SER A 46 -24.38 10.32 -11.19
C SER A 46 -24.46 9.00 -10.42
N GLN A 47 -23.46 8.13 -10.59
CA GLN A 47 -23.29 6.89 -9.81
C GLN A 47 -22.08 6.98 -8.92
N LYS A 48 -22.18 6.42 -7.72
CA LYS A 48 -21.09 6.39 -6.75
C LYS A 48 -20.28 5.13 -6.91
N TYR A 49 -18.97 5.32 -6.96
CA TYR A 49 -17.98 4.27 -7.08
C TYR A 49 -16.91 4.38 -6.00
N HIS A 50 -16.20 3.30 -5.79
CA HIS A 50 -15.11 3.22 -4.84
C HIS A 50 -13.81 2.84 -5.55
N LEU A 51 -12.72 3.41 -5.06
CA LEU A 51 -11.38 3.00 -5.41
C LEU A 51 -10.64 2.72 -4.11
N GLY A 52 -10.17 1.51 -3.96
CA GLY A 52 -9.30 1.08 -2.86
C GLY A 52 -7.89 0.79 -3.35
N ILE A 53 -6.92 1.09 -2.52
CA ILE A 53 -5.52 0.75 -2.76
C ILE A 53 -4.93 0.09 -1.51
N LEU A 54 -4.18 -0.97 -1.72
CA LEU A 54 -3.29 -1.56 -0.73
C LEU A 54 -1.86 -1.41 -1.24
N ALA A 55 -0.98 -0.92 -0.39
CA ALA A 55 0.45 -0.84 -0.65
C ALA A 55 1.21 -1.70 0.35
N LEU A 56 2.13 -2.52 -0.13
CA LEU A 56 3.17 -3.16 0.66
C LEU A 56 4.50 -2.51 0.30
N THR A 57 5.08 -1.78 1.24
CA THR A 57 6.28 -0.99 1.02
C THR A 57 7.50 -1.63 1.67
N ASN A 58 8.57 -1.78 0.88
CA ASN A 58 9.87 -2.26 1.32
C ASN A 58 10.96 -1.64 0.43
N PHE A 59 11.13 -0.33 0.47
CA PHE A 59 12.06 0.38 -0.41
C PHE A 59 12.50 1.73 0.17
N GLY A 60 13.44 2.38 -0.50
CA GLY A 60 13.90 3.73 -0.23
C GLY A 60 15.02 3.82 0.79
N ARG A 61 15.92 4.76 0.61
CA ARG A 61 17.06 4.99 1.49
C ARG A 61 16.66 5.86 2.68
N ALA A 62 17.30 5.63 3.81
CA ALA A 62 17.19 6.53 4.95
C ALA A 62 17.61 7.96 4.54
N GLY A 63 16.74 8.93 4.81
CA GLY A 63 16.95 10.34 4.48
C GLY A 63 16.37 10.81 3.14
N ASP A 64 15.89 9.89 2.26
CA ASP A 64 15.30 10.28 0.96
C ASP A 64 13.79 10.56 1.05
N LEU A 65 13.17 10.33 2.20
CA LEU A 65 11.72 10.58 2.37
C LEU A 65 11.41 12.06 2.39
N VAL A 66 10.61 12.50 1.43
CA VAL A 66 10.04 13.85 1.39
C VAL A 66 8.54 13.75 1.58
N LEU A 67 8.02 14.42 2.59
CA LEU A 67 6.58 14.49 2.86
C LEU A 67 5.92 15.53 1.92
N PRO A 68 4.59 15.46 1.73
CA PRO A 68 3.87 16.43 0.88
C PRO A 68 4.03 17.90 1.28
N ASP A 69 4.34 18.17 2.54
CA ASP A 69 4.61 19.52 3.07
C ASP A 69 6.09 19.93 2.95
N GLY A 70 6.93 19.11 2.29
CA GLY A 70 8.36 19.36 2.06
C GLY A 70 9.26 18.94 3.22
N ARG A 71 8.75 18.47 4.34
CA ARG A 71 9.59 17.98 5.44
C ARG A 71 10.31 16.69 5.06
N MET A 72 11.55 16.57 5.53
CA MET A 72 12.39 15.39 5.34
C MET A 72 12.69 14.75 6.70
N PRO A 73 11.83 13.87 7.19
CA PRO A 73 12.07 13.20 8.46
C PRO A 73 13.28 12.26 8.38
N SER A 74 14.09 12.25 9.42
CA SER A 74 15.24 11.35 9.53
C SER A 74 14.92 10.20 10.47
N PRO A 75 15.13 8.94 10.05
CA PRO A 75 14.91 7.78 10.91
C PRO A 75 16.05 7.58 11.95
N GLY A 76 17.12 8.37 11.88
CA GLY A 76 18.27 8.23 12.79
C GLY A 76 19.11 6.98 12.56
N VAL A 77 18.95 6.31 11.43
CA VAL A 77 19.74 5.13 11.04
C VAL A 77 20.61 5.46 9.82
N PRO A 78 21.79 4.80 9.68
CA PRO A 78 22.63 5.00 8.50
C PRO A 78 21.90 4.64 7.21
N SER A 79 22.18 5.39 6.15
CA SER A 79 21.71 5.05 4.81
C SER A 79 22.34 3.74 4.35
N GLN A 80 21.52 2.82 3.90
CA GLN A 80 21.96 1.53 3.35
C GLN A 80 21.81 1.54 1.83
N THR A 81 22.52 0.62 1.16
CA THR A 81 22.32 0.40 -0.28
C THR A 81 20.88 -0.06 -0.50
N GLU A 82 20.18 0.66 -1.37
CA GLU A 82 18.79 0.33 -1.69
C GLU A 82 18.71 -1.03 -2.38
N LYS A 83 17.95 -1.92 -1.77
CA LYS A 83 17.41 -3.13 -2.39
C LYS A 83 15.99 -3.22 -1.90
N GLY A 84 15.05 -2.92 -2.76
CA GLY A 84 13.68 -2.81 -2.30
C GLY A 84 12.66 -3.29 -3.33
N SER A 85 11.43 -3.31 -2.87
CA SER A 85 10.27 -3.70 -3.66
C SER A 85 9.03 -2.99 -3.15
N VAL A 86 8.03 -2.90 -4.01
CA VAL A 86 6.70 -2.41 -3.66
C VAL A 86 5.66 -3.29 -4.36
N ILE A 87 4.59 -3.60 -3.66
CA ILE A 87 3.39 -4.18 -4.25
C ILE A 87 2.26 -3.17 -4.07
N LEU A 88 1.57 -2.86 -5.16
CA LEU A 88 0.37 -2.04 -5.18
C LEU A 88 -0.78 -2.87 -5.72
N VAL A 89 -1.85 -2.98 -4.94
CA VAL A 89 -3.09 -3.61 -5.38
C VAL A 89 -4.17 -2.54 -5.41
N LEU A 90 -4.75 -2.33 -6.59
CA LEU A 90 -5.87 -1.42 -6.80
C LEU A 90 -7.13 -2.25 -6.98
N ALA A 91 -8.20 -1.85 -6.32
CA ALA A 91 -9.53 -2.45 -6.46
C ALA A 91 -10.58 -1.36 -6.64
N THR A 92 -11.49 -1.58 -7.58
CA THR A 92 -12.59 -0.65 -7.83
C THR A 92 -13.84 -1.41 -8.26
N ASP A 93 -14.99 -0.82 -8.01
CA ASP A 93 -16.31 -1.27 -8.46
C ASP A 93 -16.76 -0.54 -9.74
N VAL A 94 -15.92 0.32 -10.33
CA VAL A 94 -16.18 0.91 -11.65
C VAL A 94 -16.21 -0.20 -12.70
N PRO A 95 -17.26 -0.32 -13.51
CA PRO A 95 -17.31 -1.30 -14.60
C PRO A 95 -16.29 -0.94 -15.68
N MET A 96 -15.19 -1.67 -15.74
CA MET A 96 -14.10 -1.44 -16.68
C MET A 96 -13.80 -2.70 -17.49
N GLU A 97 -13.50 -2.49 -18.77
CA GLU A 97 -12.95 -3.54 -19.61
C GLU A 97 -11.43 -3.67 -19.37
N HIS A 98 -10.88 -4.86 -19.67
CA HIS A 98 -9.45 -5.13 -19.55
C HIS A 98 -8.55 -4.08 -20.24
N ARG A 99 -9.00 -3.48 -21.33
CA ARG A 99 -8.26 -2.42 -22.06
C ARG A 99 -8.12 -1.12 -21.29
N GLN A 100 -9.04 -0.84 -20.36
CA GLN A 100 -9.08 0.38 -19.56
C GLN A 100 -8.22 0.27 -18.29
N LEU A 101 -7.70 -0.92 -18.02
CA LEU A 101 -6.81 -1.21 -16.87
C LEU A 101 -5.31 -1.15 -17.23
N LYS A 102 -4.96 -0.75 -18.46
CA LYS A 102 -3.57 -0.67 -18.94
C LYS A 102 -2.99 0.73 -18.80
#